data_4eaf2cc93e6d5195364f97d83585c265
#
_entry.id   4eaf2cc93e6d5195364f97d83585c265
#
_cell.length_a   1.000
_cell.length_b   1.000
_cell.length_c   1.000
_cell.angle_alpha   90.00
_cell.angle_beta   90.00
_cell.angle_gamma   90.00
#
_symmetry.space_group_name_H-M   'P 1'
#
loop_
_entity.id
_entity.type
_entity.pdbx_description
1 polymer ?
#
loop_
_entity_poly.entity_id
_entity_poly.type
_entity_poly.pdbx_seq_one_letter_code
_entity_poly.pdbx_strand_id
1 'polypeptide(L)'
;MFRCYRGLSVALLLAVLASVGLSQPNERDRQNVRTVSIPISIFTKQELKEDRLQEFIQLDRLIVREANEEQQILSVRSIEDTPLSLAVLVQEDLTSNFNLQIQDLKRFITRLPRGSRVMVAYLRGGAPQVRQRFTTDLNAAAESLRIVTSSASSAPRSPYDGMVDMLNRFDSLPAGRRAVILVSDGLDLSSGLSGASPGQSIDLDRAILRAQRKSVAVFSIYSPASGTAGENSRLVLFGQGSLQKLSDETGGRAFFQGSIAPISFEPFFKDLSILLNRQFLLTYLSTHMKKGYYKVQVTSTNPEVKVEHPKGYYYR
;
A
#
# COMPACT_ATOMS: atom_id res chain seq x y z
N MET A 1 87.48 -31.35 -39.61
CA MET A 1 86.29 -30.92 -40.37
C MET A 1 85.18 -30.63 -39.37
N PHE A 2 85.03 -29.36 -39.09
CA PHE A 2 84.00 -28.84 -38.16
C PHE A 2 82.76 -28.49 -38.94
N ARG A 3 81.54 -28.84 -38.53
CA ARG A 3 80.30 -28.06 -38.64
C ARG A 3 79.09 -28.79 -38.19
N CYS A 4 78.20 -28.01 -37.57
CA CYS A 4 76.77 -28.29 -37.30
C CYS A 4 76.41 -29.07 -36.06
N TYR A 5 76.38 -28.42 -34.90
CA TYR A 5 75.43 -28.64 -33.81
C TYR A 5 75.12 -27.30 -33.12
N ARG A 6 74.36 -26.47 -33.80
CA ARG A 6 73.82 -25.22 -33.21
C ARG A 6 72.41 -24.94 -33.78
N GLY A 7 71.48 -25.83 -33.55
CA GLY A 7 70.15 -25.60 -34.12
C GLY A 7 68.98 -26.25 -33.36
N LEU A 8 69.27 -27.00 -32.29
CA LEU A 8 68.20 -27.79 -31.63
C LEU A 8 67.79 -27.30 -30.24
N SER A 9 68.39 -26.22 -29.70
CA SER A 9 68.12 -25.78 -28.34
C SER A 9 67.21 -24.57 -28.25
N VAL A 10 66.75 -23.93 -29.35
CA VAL A 10 65.87 -22.76 -29.35
C VAL A 10 64.42 -23.14 -29.61
N ALA A 11 64.12 -24.31 -30.14
CA ALA A 11 62.72 -24.73 -30.43
C ALA A 11 61.97 -25.32 -29.23
N LEU A 12 62.67 -25.64 -28.12
CA LEU A 12 62.01 -26.27 -26.94
C LEU A 12 61.60 -25.24 -25.87
N LEU A 13 61.99 -23.96 -25.98
CA LEU A 13 61.66 -22.91 -25.01
C LEU A 13 60.42 -22.10 -25.38
N LEU A 14 59.87 -22.28 -26.59
CA LEU A 14 58.68 -21.54 -27.06
C LEU A 14 57.35 -22.34 -26.88
N ALA A 15 57.45 -23.63 -26.48
CA ALA A 15 56.26 -24.47 -26.31
C ALA A 15 55.69 -24.47 -24.87
N VAL A 16 56.34 -23.84 -23.89
CA VAL A 16 55.87 -23.82 -22.48
C VAL A 16 55.12 -22.54 -22.10
N LEU A 17 55.09 -21.55 -22.99
CA LEU A 17 54.40 -20.26 -22.71
C LEU A 17 52.97 -20.16 -23.28
N ALA A 18 52.42 -21.24 -23.85
CA ALA A 18 51.08 -21.20 -24.48
C ALA A 18 49.96 -21.84 -23.65
N SER A 19 50.19 -22.13 -22.37
CA SER A 19 49.15 -22.67 -21.46
C SER A 19 48.82 -21.79 -20.27
N VAL A 20 49.00 -20.43 -20.40
CA VAL A 20 48.25 -19.52 -19.55
C VAL A 20 46.84 -19.46 -20.12
N GLY A 21 46.00 -20.40 -19.72
CA GLY A 21 44.57 -20.39 -19.96
C GLY A 21 44.05 -19.02 -19.53
N LEU A 22 43.62 -18.24 -20.49
CA LEU A 22 42.67 -17.17 -20.25
C LEU A 22 41.48 -17.82 -19.59
N SER A 23 41.48 -17.85 -18.25
CA SER A 23 40.25 -17.93 -17.48
C SER A 23 39.40 -16.77 -17.91
N GLN A 24 38.52 -16.98 -18.89
CA GLN A 24 37.42 -16.07 -19.12
C GLN A 24 36.77 -15.81 -17.78
N PRO A 25 36.58 -14.54 -17.36
CA PRO A 25 35.80 -14.26 -16.19
C PRO A 25 34.45 -14.93 -16.45
N ASN A 26 34.15 -15.92 -15.60
CA ASN A 26 32.87 -16.56 -15.50
C ASN A 26 31.82 -15.46 -15.75
N GLU A 27 31.02 -15.59 -16.81
CA GLU A 27 29.82 -14.76 -16.97
C GLU A 27 29.04 -14.98 -15.67
N ARG A 28 29.27 -14.06 -14.71
CA ARG A 28 28.47 -13.97 -13.52
C ARG A 28 27.05 -13.93 -14.07
N ASP A 29 26.30 -14.96 -13.77
CA ASP A 29 24.86 -14.99 -13.99
C ASP A 29 24.35 -13.57 -13.77
N ARG A 30 24.03 -12.87 -14.85
CA ARG A 30 23.32 -11.61 -14.79
C ARG A 30 21.93 -12.01 -14.30
N GLN A 31 21.81 -12.15 -13.00
CA GLN A 31 20.49 -12.34 -12.41
C GLN A 31 19.63 -11.20 -12.94
N ASN A 32 18.69 -11.54 -13.80
CA ASN A 32 17.68 -10.60 -14.22
C ASN A 32 16.95 -10.16 -12.96
N VAL A 33 17.10 -8.90 -12.60
CA VAL A 33 16.46 -8.30 -11.42
C VAL A 33 15.56 -7.16 -11.85
N ARG A 34 14.51 -6.93 -11.11
CA ARG A 34 13.62 -5.81 -11.30
C ARG A 34 13.41 -5.04 -10.01
N THR A 35 13.12 -3.78 -10.12
CA THR A 35 12.83 -2.91 -8.99
C THR A 35 11.36 -3.02 -8.60
N VAL A 36 11.11 -3.25 -7.31
CA VAL A 36 9.77 -3.25 -6.71
C VAL A 36 9.72 -2.19 -5.64
N SER A 37 8.67 -1.36 -5.66
CA SER A 37 8.43 -0.34 -4.63
C SER A 37 7.09 -0.60 -3.95
N ILE A 38 7.10 -0.68 -2.62
CA ILE A 38 5.92 -0.91 -1.79
C ILE A 38 5.82 0.15 -0.67
N PRO A 39 4.60 0.59 -0.31
CA PRO A 39 4.42 1.41 0.88
C PRO A 39 4.59 0.55 2.12
N ILE A 40 5.31 1.06 3.10
CA ILE A 40 5.43 0.44 4.43
C ILE A 40 5.22 1.49 5.51
N SER A 41 4.66 1.10 6.65
CA SER A 41 4.60 1.95 7.84
C SER A 41 5.41 1.30 8.96
N ILE A 42 6.36 2.05 9.52
CA ILE A 42 7.30 1.56 10.54
C ILE A 42 7.05 2.33 11.83
N PHE A 43 6.73 1.64 12.91
CA PHE A 43 6.43 2.25 14.19
C PHE A 43 6.75 1.30 15.34
N THR A 44 6.88 1.85 16.56
CA THR A 44 7.02 1.05 17.77
C THR A 44 5.67 0.85 18.45
N LYS A 45 5.57 -0.21 19.26
CA LYS A 45 4.37 -0.43 20.09
C LYS A 45 4.13 0.72 21.07
N GLN A 46 5.21 1.38 21.51
CA GLN A 46 5.17 2.48 22.46
C GLN A 46 4.63 3.76 21.81
N GLU A 47 5.04 4.07 20.56
CA GLU A 47 4.53 5.22 19.81
C GLU A 47 3.00 5.21 19.69
N LEU A 48 2.42 4.03 19.44
CA LEU A 48 0.96 3.89 19.37
C LEU A 48 0.27 4.08 20.73
N LYS A 49 0.93 3.74 21.85
CA LYS A 49 0.36 3.89 23.18
C LYS A 49 0.45 5.32 23.72
N GLU A 50 1.59 5.97 23.47
CA GLU A 50 1.91 7.28 24.04
C GLU A 50 1.53 8.46 23.13
N ASP A 51 1.06 8.16 21.90
CA ASP A 51 0.72 9.18 20.88
C ASP A 51 1.90 10.14 20.62
N ARG A 52 3.13 9.64 20.76
CA ARG A 52 4.38 10.38 20.56
C ARG A 52 5.28 9.68 19.57
N LEU A 53 5.77 10.43 18.59
CA LEU A 53 6.79 9.94 17.65
C LEU A 53 8.14 9.86 18.37
N GLN A 54 8.75 8.68 18.37
CA GLN A 54 10.14 8.51 18.81
C GLN A 54 11.09 8.90 17.68
N GLU A 55 12.20 9.59 18.01
CA GLU A 55 13.03 10.26 17.02
C GLU A 55 13.77 9.33 16.05
N PHE A 56 14.06 8.07 16.40
CA PHE A 56 14.87 7.22 15.51
C PHE A 56 14.41 5.75 15.48
N ILE A 57 13.95 5.31 14.31
CA ILE A 57 13.85 3.90 13.95
C ILE A 57 15.03 3.57 13.03
N GLN A 58 15.89 2.63 13.43
CA GLN A 58 17.00 2.19 12.60
C GLN A 58 16.46 1.38 11.38
N LEU A 59 16.54 1.98 10.20
CA LEU A 59 16.04 1.40 8.95
C LEU A 59 16.96 0.32 8.38
N ASP A 60 18.22 0.28 8.80
CA ASP A 60 19.24 -0.71 8.43
C ASP A 60 18.96 -2.13 8.94
N ARG A 61 17.97 -2.27 9.84
CA ARG A 61 17.56 -3.54 10.43
C ARG A 61 16.33 -4.17 9.76
N LEU A 62 15.93 -3.70 8.58
CA LEU A 62 14.82 -4.27 7.84
C LEU A 62 15.29 -5.46 6.99
N ILE A 63 14.45 -6.49 6.94
CA ILE A 63 14.62 -7.67 6.10
C ILE A 63 13.38 -7.78 5.20
N VAL A 64 13.60 -7.85 3.90
CA VAL A 64 12.54 -8.08 2.90
C VAL A 64 12.65 -9.50 2.37
N ARG A 65 11.56 -10.25 2.41
CA ARG A 65 11.45 -11.55 1.76
C ARG A 65 10.32 -11.54 0.76
N GLU A 66 10.61 -11.98 -0.46
CA GLU A 66 9.63 -12.19 -1.52
C GLU A 66 9.60 -13.68 -1.85
N ALA A 67 8.40 -14.30 -1.81
CA ALA A 67 8.24 -15.74 -1.97
C ALA A 67 9.17 -16.57 -1.05
N ASN A 68 9.43 -16.11 0.17
CA ASN A 68 10.34 -16.64 1.19
C ASN A 68 11.85 -16.47 0.89
N GLU A 69 12.23 -15.85 -0.21
CA GLU A 69 13.62 -15.51 -0.53
C GLU A 69 13.95 -14.08 -0.10
N GLU A 70 15.09 -13.90 0.57
CA GLU A 70 15.55 -12.59 0.99
C GLU A 70 15.98 -11.75 -0.21
N GLN A 71 15.54 -10.50 -0.25
CA GLN A 71 15.76 -9.57 -1.35
C GLN A 71 16.58 -8.37 -0.89
N GLN A 72 17.39 -7.84 -1.79
CA GLN A 72 18.25 -6.70 -1.51
C GLN A 72 17.44 -5.39 -1.48
N ILE A 73 17.45 -4.70 -0.35
CA ILE A 73 16.87 -3.36 -0.22
C ILE A 73 17.75 -2.35 -0.97
N LEU A 74 17.14 -1.56 -1.84
CA LEU A 74 17.81 -0.46 -2.56
C LEU A 74 17.66 0.88 -1.84
N SER A 75 16.47 1.16 -1.34
CA SER A 75 16.21 2.42 -0.63
C SER A 75 14.95 2.33 0.23
N VAL A 76 14.96 3.13 1.29
CA VAL A 76 13.78 3.45 2.10
C VAL A 76 13.70 4.98 2.14
N ARG A 77 12.68 5.56 1.48
CA ARG A 77 12.51 7.01 1.40
C ARG A 77 11.54 7.50 2.46
N SER A 78 11.96 8.51 3.22
CA SER A 78 11.18 9.09 4.32
C SER A 78 10.19 10.17 3.84
N ILE A 79 9.47 10.76 4.83
CA ILE A 79 8.46 11.81 4.64
C ILE A 79 9.03 13.07 4.01
N GLU A 80 10.21 13.51 4.47
CA GLU A 80 10.79 14.79 4.10
C GLU A 80 11.07 14.88 2.60
N ASP A 81 11.45 13.74 2.01
CA ASP A 81 11.81 13.64 0.59
C ASP A 81 10.62 13.32 -0.34
N THR A 82 9.46 12.90 0.20
CA THR A 82 8.33 12.44 -0.61
C THR A 82 6.98 12.89 -0.04
N PRO A 83 6.36 13.93 -0.61
CA PRO A 83 5.06 14.40 -0.14
C PRO A 83 3.98 13.33 -0.24
N LEU A 84 3.06 13.32 0.74
CA LEU A 84 1.92 12.41 0.76
C LEU A 84 0.87 12.81 -0.27
N SER A 85 0.40 11.85 -1.06
CA SER A 85 -0.80 11.97 -1.89
C SER A 85 -1.90 11.11 -1.28
N LEU A 86 -2.94 11.75 -0.73
CA LEU A 86 -4.03 11.11 0.00
C LEU A 86 -5.35 11.30 -0.75
N ALA A 87 -6.05 10.19 -1.05
CA ALA A 87 -7.44 10.23 -1.49
C ALA A 87 -8.36 9.88 -0.33
N VAL A 88 -9.36 10.70 -0.06
CA VAL A 88 -10.43 10.45 0.91
C VAL A 88 -11.68 10.05 0.15
N LEU A 89 -12.11 8.81 0.33
CA LEU A 89 -13.28 8.24 -0.33
C LEU A 89 -14.34 7.94 0.73
N VAL A 90 -15.53 8.49 0.56
CA VAL A 90 -16.65 8.31 1.48
C VAL A 90 -17.82 7.69 0.72
N GLN A 91 -18.33 6.57 1.22
CA GLN A 91 -19.56 5.97 0.70
C GLN A 91 -20.77 6.86 1.03
N GLU A 92 -21.62 7.16 0.05
CA GLU A 92 -22.65 8.19 0.20
C GLU A 92 -23.90 7.73 0.98
N ASP A 93 -24.18 6.45 0.98
CA ASP A 93 -25.35 5.86 1.65
C ASP A 93 -25.08 5.39 3.10
N LEU A 94 -24.00 5.87 3.72
CA LEU A 94 -23.73 5.67 5.15
C LEU A 94 -24.88 6.23 6.00
N THR A 95 -25.04 5.70 7.21
CA THR A 95 -25.99 6.26 8.19
C THR A 95 -25.65 7.70 8.54
N SER A 96 -26.65 8.48 8.97
CA SER A 96 -26.46 9.89 9.37
C SER A 96 -25.45 10.08 10.53
N ASN A 97 -25.15 9.04 11.29
CA ASN A 97 -24.13 9.07 12.33
C ASN A 97 -22.75 9.43 11.78
N PHE A 98 -22.44 9.09 10.52
CA PHE A 98 -21.21 9.52 9.87
C PHE A 98 -21.10 11.05 9.82
N ASN A 99 -22.20 11.80 9.69
CA ASN A 99 -22.18 13.25 9.60
C ASN A 99 -21.59 13.92 10.85
N LEU A 100 -21.66 13.26 12.01
CA LEU A 100 -21.04 13.73 13.25
C LEU A 100 -19.51 13.67 13.18
N GLN A 101 -18.95 12.83 12.30
CA GLN A 101 -17.52 12.59 12.16
C GLN A 101 -16.84 13.48 11.11
N ILE A 102 -17.63 14.26 10.35
CA ILE A 102 -17.10 15.12 9.28
C ILE A 102 -16.10 16.15 9.83
N GLN A 103 -16.36 16.71 11.01
CA GLN A 103 -15.46 17.69 11.63
C GLN A 103 -14.14 17.06 12.05
N ASP A 104 -14.15 15.81 12.51
CA ASP A 104 -12.93 15.07 12.84
C ASP A 104 -12.09 14.84 11.58
N LEU A 105 -12.75 14.44 10.48
CA LEU A 105 -12.10 14.24 9.19
C LEU A 105 -11.55 15.56 8.61
N LYS A 106 -12.27 16.67 8.71
CA LYS A 106 -11.79 18.00 8.32
C LYS A 106 -10.53 18.40 9.11
N ARG A 107 -10.57 18.25 10.44
CA ARG A 107 -9.41 18.52 11.31
C ARG A 107 -8.22 17.64 10.97
N PHE A 108 -8.45 16.37 10.69
CA PHE A 108 -7.39 15.45 10.25
C PHE A 108 -6.73 15.95 8.96
N ILE A 109 -7.52 16.29 7.92
CA ILE A 109 -6.99 16.77 6.63
C ILE A 109 -6.15 18.04 6.81
N THR A 110 -6.64 19.02 7.59
CA THR A 110 -5.94 20.31 7.79
C THR A 110 -4.64 20.18 8.58
N ARG A 111 -4.46 19.08 9.34
CA ARG A 111 -3.24 18.81 10.13
C ARG A 111 -2.20 17.96 9.37
N LEU A 112 -2.47 17.56 8.14
CA LEU A 112 -1.50 16.80 7.34
C LEU A 112 -0.22 17.62 7.12
N PRO A 113 0.94 16.96 6.95
CA PRO A 113 2.20 17.64 6.70
C PRO A 113 2.15 18.55 5.47
N ARG A 114 2.88 19.67 5.51
CA ARG A 114 2.98 20.61 4.38
C ARG A 114 3.45 19.87 3.12
N GLY A 115 2.88 20.27 1.97
CA GLY A 115 3.17 19.64 0.69
C GLY A 115 2.32 18.38 0.41
N SER A 116 1.54 17.89 1.38
CA SER A 116 0.56 16.83 1.13
C SER A 116 -0.46 17.28 0.09
N ARG A 117 -0.87 16.35 -0.77
CA ARG A 117 -1.94 16.54 -1.75
C ARG A 117 -3.14 15.71 -1.35
N VAL A 118 -4.30 16.34 -1.27
CA VAL A 118 -5.54 15.66 -0.87
C VAL A 118 -6.57 15.74 -1.99
N MET A 119 -7.23 14.62 -2.26
CA MET A 119 -8.42 14.51 -3.10
C MET A 119 -9.59 14.03 -2.22
N VAL A 120 -10.80 14.56 -2.46
CA VAL A 120 -12.02 14.12 -1.79
C VAL A 120 -13.03 13.66 -2.83
N ALA A 121 -13.58 12.48 -2.65
CA ALA A 121 -14.64 11.94 -3.49
C ALA A 121 -15.65 11.14 -2.67
N TYR A 122 -16.88 11.09 -3.18
CA TYR A 122 -17.96 10.27 -2.64
C TYR A 122 -18.26 9.12 -3.60
N LEU A 123 -18.56 7.95 -3.04
CA LEU A 123 -18.94 6.76 -3.80
C LEU A 123 -20.46 6.62 -3.77
N ARG A 124 -21.12 6.91 -4.89
CA ARG A 124 -22.56 6.81 -5.04
C ARG A 124 -22.91 5.67 -5.97
N GLY A 125 -23.57 4.64 -5.47
CA GLY A 125 -23.92 3.44 -6.25
C GLY A 125 -22.69 2.79 -6.91
N GLY A 126 -21.52 2.83 -6.25
CA GLY A 126 -20.27 2.33 -6.80
C GLY A 126 -19.52 3.32 -7.70
N ALA A 127 -20.16 4.41 -8.18
CA ALA A 127 -19.51 5.41 -9.02
C ALA A 127 -18.88 6.56 -8.19
N PRO A 128 -17.64 6.99 -8.51
CA PRO A 128 -16.98 8.05 -7.78
C PRO A 128 -17.45 9.43 -8.23
N GLN A 129 -17.81 10.26 -7.28
CA GLN A 129 -18.12 11.68 -7.46
C GLN A 129 -17.03 12.53 -6.83
N VAL A 130 -16.10 13.03 -7.64
CA VAL A 130 -15.00 13.88 -7.16
C VAL A 130 -15.54 15.25 -6.76
N ARG A 131 -15.33 15.60 -5.49
CA ARG A 131 -15.67 16.93 -4.95
C ARG A 131 -14.47 17.87 -5.02
N GLN A 132 -13.29 17.34 -4.69
CA GLN A 132 -12.03 18.04 -4.79
C GLN A 132 -10.98 17.16 -5.45
N ARG A 133 -10.41 17.62 -6.56
CA ARG A 133 -9.25 16.95 -7.18
C ARG A 133 -8.02 17.14 -6.29
N PHE A 134 -6.96 16.36 -6.51
CA PHE A 134 -5.72 16.52 -5.75
C PHE A 134 -5.26 17.97 -5.72
N THR A 135 -5.20 18.51 -4.50
CA THR A 135 -4.74 19.88 -4.21
C THR A 135 -3.80 19.89 -3.02
N THR A 136 -2.88 20.85 -2.98
CA THR A 136 -2.04 21.16 -1.81
C THR A 136 -2.71 22.12 -0.85
N ASP A 137 -3.84 22.71 -1.24
CA ASP A 137 -4.70 23.50 -0.36
C ASP A 137 -5.54 22.55 0.50
N LEU A 138 -5.02 22.26 1.70
CA LEU A 138 -5.66 21.35 2.65
C LEU A 138 -7.00 21.92 3.18
N ASN A 139 -7.15 23.24 3.26
CA ASN A 139 -8.41 23.87 3.67
C ASN A 139 -9.47 23.68 2.60
N ALA A 140 -9.15 23.93 1.33
CA ALA A 140 -10.08 23.66 0.22
C ALA A 140 -10.49 22.18 0.16
N ALA A 141 -9.55 21.26 0.41
CA ALA A 141 -9.86 19.83 0.50
C ALA A 141 -10.81 19.52 1.67
N ALA A 142 -10.55 20.04 2.85
CA ALA A 142 -11.39 19.86 4.03
C ALA A 142 -12.80 20.42 3.84
N GLU A 143 -12.93 21.65 3.29
CA GLU A 143 -14.22 22.27 3.04
C GLU A 143 -15.05 21.60 1.94
N SER A 144 -14.43 20.79 1.07
CA SER A 144 -15.15 19.99 0.08
C SER A 144 -15.92 18.80 0.67
N LEU A 145 -15.65 18.46 1.95
CA LEU A 145 -16.40 17.45 2.69
C LEU A 145 -17.83 17.95 2.98
N ARG A 146 -18.80 17.10 2.71
CA ARG A 146 -20.22 17.38 2.93
C ARG A 146 -20.90 16.25 3.68
N ILE A 147 -22.06 16.54 4.24
CA ILE A 147 -22.94 15.53 4.84
C ILE A 147 -23.36 14.49 3.79
N VAL A 148 -23.53 13.24 4.24
CA VAL A 148 -24.15 12.19 3.45
C VAL A 148 -25.68 12.27 3.62
N THR A 149 -26.41 11.91 2.57
CA THR A 149 -27.88 11.98 2.57
C THR A 149 -28.53 10.77 3.24
N SER A 150 -27.73 9.74 3.54
CA SER A 150 -28.17 8.49 4.18
C SER A 150 -29.32 7.77 3.44
N SER A 151 -29.46 8.03 2.13
CA SER A 151 -30.45 7.37 1.31
C SER A 151 -29.92 6.00 0.90
N ALA A 152 -30.65 4.94 1.28
CA ALA A 152 -30.32 3.60 0.82
C ALA A 152 -30.32 3.53 -0.70
N SER A 153 -29.26 3.00 -1.28
CA SER A 153 -29.20 2.74 -2.72
C SER A 153 -29.98 1.49 -3.06
N SER A 154 -30.92 1.57 -3.99
CA SER A 154 -31.63 0.41 -4.55
C SER A 154 -30.82 -0.31 -5.63
N ALA A 155 -29.76 0.32 -6.16
CA ALA A 155 -28.91 -0.28 -7.19
C ALA A 155 -27.85 -1.22 -6.56
N PRO A 156 -27.48 -2.30 -7.28
CA PRO A 156 -26.30 -3.07 -6.94
C PRO A 156 -25.09 -2.14 -6.79
N ARG A 157 -24.30 -2.28 -5.72
CA ARG A 157 -23.19 -1.39 -5.43
C ARG A 157 -21.96 -2.15 -4.98
N SER A 158 -20.81 -1.63 -5.37
CA SER A 158 -19.52 -2.03 -4.85
C SER A 158 -18.68 -0.79 -4.57
N PRO A 159 -18.25 -0.52 -3.32
CA PRO A 159 -17.35 0.60 -3.06
C PRO A 159 -15.99 0.39 -3.73
N TYR A 160 -15.65 -0.85 -4.04
CA TYR A 160 -14.37 -1.23 -4.61
C TYR A 160 -14.26 -0.88 -6.09
N ASP A 161 -15.35 -0.94 -6.85
CA ASP A 161 -15.35 -0.55 -8.26
C ASP A 161 -15.07 0.95 -8.43
N GLY A 162 -15.77 1.79 -7.67
CA GLY A 162 -15.48 3.23 -7.65
C GLY A 162 -14.07 3.56 -7.12
N MET A 163 -13.56 2.76 -6.19
CA MET A 163 -12.18 2.89 -5.70
C MET A 163 -11.16 2.60 -6.81
N VAL A 164 -11.38 1.60 -7.68
CA VAL A 164 -10.51 1.31 -8.83
C VAL A 164 -10.37 2.53 -9.72
N ASP A 165 -11.46 3.24 -10.01
CA ASP A 165 -11.44 4.47 -10.81
C ASP A 165 -10.63 5.58 -10.11
N MET A 166 -10.76 5.71 -8.78
CA MET A 166 -10.01 6.69 -8.02
C MET A 166 -8.52 6.37 -7.98
N LEU A 167 -8.14 5.10 -7.88
CA LEU A 167 -6.74 4.68 -7.90
C LEU A 167 -6.03 5.06 -9.21
N ASN A 168 -6.74 5.12 -10.34
CA ASN A 168 -6.15 5.55 -11.61
C ASN A 168 -5.73 7.03 -11.60
N ARG A 169 -6.31 7.86 -10.76
CA ARG A 169 -5.96 9.29 -10.65
C ARG A 169 -4.60 9.55 -10.01
N PHE A 170 -4.02 8.56 -9.34
CA PHE A 170 -2.65 8.65 -8.84
C PHE A 170 -1.59 8.61 -9.94
N ASP A 171 -1.94 8.24 -11.18
CA ASP A 171 -0.98 8.16 -12.29
C ASP A 171 -0.44 9.53 -12.69
N SER A 172 -1.25 10.57 -12.55
CA SER A 172 -0.85 11.96 -12.85
C SER A 172 0.01 12.61 -11.77
N LEU A 173 0.24 11.91 -10.64
CA LEU A 173 1.01 12.45 -9.52
C LEU A 173 2.45 11.98 -9.56
N PRO A 174 3.40 12.81 -9.06
CA PRO A 174 4.78 12.39 -8.88
C PRO A 174 4.88 11.09 -8.07
N ALA A 175 5.94 10.33 -8.31
CA ALA A 175 6.28 9.21 -7.46
C ALA A 175 6.44 9.68 -6.01
N GLY A 176 5.83 8.96 -5.06
CA GLY A 176 5.84 9.37 -3.66
C GLY A 176 4.98 8.45 -2.79
N ARG A 177 4.73 8.87 -1.57
CA ARG A 177 3.83 8.16 -0.65
C ARG A 177 2.39 8.36 -1.10
N ARG A 178 1.68 7.25 -1.23
CA ARG A 178 0.31 7.22 -1.73
C ARG A 178 -0.57 6.46 -0.76
N ALA A 179 -1.67 7.08 -0.37
CA ALA A 179 -2.64 6.46 0.54
C ALA A 179 -4.08 6.77 0.13
N VAL A 180 -4.98 5.87 0.52
CA VAL A 180 -6.43 6.06 0.46
C VAL A 180 -6.99 5.91 1.86
N ILE A 181 -7.89 6.80 2.28
CA ILE A 181 -8.81 6.59 3.37
C ILE A 181 -10.16 6.24 2.73
N LEU A 182 -10.66 5.05 3.04
CA LEU A 182 -11.98 4.59 2.61
C LEU A 182 -12.92 4.52 3.82
N VAL A 183 -13.96 5.36 3.85
CA VAL A 183 -15.04 5.26 4.84
C VAL A 183 -16.22 4.56 4.19
N SER A 184 -16.53 3.34 4.65
CA SER A 184 -17.49 2.46 3.98
C SER A 184 -18.04 1.40 4.92
N ASP A 185 -19.17 0.78 4.57
CA ASP A 185 -19.66 -0.46 5.20
C ASP A 185 -18.90 -1.71 4.70
N GLY A 186 -18.08 -1.56 3.65
CA GLY A 186 -17.23 -2.62 3.10
C GLY A 186 -17.98 -3.71 2.32
N LEU A 187 -19.28 -3.57 2.08
CA LEU A 187 -20.07 -4.58 1.41
C LEU A 187 -20.03 -4.42 -0.12
N ASP A 188 -19.65 -5.48 -0.80
CA ASP A 188 -19.84 -5.63 -2.24
C ASP A 188 -21.19 -6.32 -2.50
N LEU A 189 -22.16 -5.56 -2.94
CA LEU A 189 -23.51 -6.04 -3.28
C LEU A 189 -23.74 -6.08 -4.81
N SER A 190 -22.71 -5.92 -5.62
CA SER A 190 -22.80 -5.94 -7.08
C SER A 190 -23.30 -7.29 -7.62
N SER A 191 -22.93 -8.38 -6.94
CA SER A 191 -23.35 -9.75 -7.25
C SER A 191 -24.37 -10.30 -6.24
N GLY A 192 -25.06 -9.41 -5.52
CA GLY A 192 -26.02 -9.77 -4.48
C GLY A 192 -25.36 -10.25 -3.18
N LEU A 193 -26.19 -10.71 -2.23
CA LEU A 193 -25.73 -11.08 -0.89
C LEU A 193 -24.75 -12.27 -0.86
N SER A 194 -24.85 -13.18 -1.80
CA SER A 194 -23.95 -14.33 -1.92
C SER A 194 -22.52 -13.93 -2.29
N GLY A 195 -22.37 -12.86 -3.06
CA GLY A 195 -21.07 -12.31 -3.47
C GLY A 195 -20.44 -11.37 -2.44
N ALA A 196 -21.16 -11.03 -1.36
CA ALA A 196 -20.70 -10.02 -0.39
C ALA A 196 -19.57 -10.50 0.54
N SER A 197 -19.24 -11.80 0.55
CA SER A 197 -18.16 -12.30 1.42
C SER A 197 -16.77 -11.88 0.90
N PRO A 198 -15.80 -11.63 1.81
CA PRO A 198 -14.45 -11.18 1.42
C PRO A 198 -13.70 -12.12 0.47
N GLY A 199 -14.08 -13.42 0.45
CA GLY A 199 -13.45 -14.42 -0.42
C GLY A 199 -14.10 -14.54 -1.80
N GLN A 200 -15.25 -13.91 -2.04
CA GLN A 200 -16.02 -14.04 -3.28
C GLN A 200 -16.18 -12.71 -4.06
N SER A 201 -15.82 -11.59 -3.46
CA SER A 201 -15.92 -10.28 -4.11
C SER A 201 -14.80 -10.09 -5.14
N ILE A 202 -15.18 -10.12 -6.41
CA ILE A 202 -14.25 -9.88 -7.55
C ILE A 202 -13.81 -8.42 -7.57
N ASP A 203 -14.68 -7.48 -7.20
CA ASP A 203 -14.38 -6.06 -7.20
C ASP A 203 -13.37 -5.72 -6.08
N LEU A 204 -13.49 -6.36 -4.91
CA LEU A 204 -12.50 -6.24 -3.83
C LEU A 204 -11.11 -6.71 -4.30
N ASP A 205 -11.03 -7.90 -4.91
CA ASP A 205 -9.76 -8.43 -5.40
C ASP A 205 -9.15 -7.52 -6.49
N ARG A 206 -10.00 -6.97 -7.38
CA ARG A 206 -9.59 -6.00 -8.40
C ARG A 206 -9.04 -4.72 -7.77
N ALA A 207 -9.70 -4.18 -6.73
CA ALA A 207 -9.25 -3.00 -6.00
C ALA A 207 -7.91 -3.23 -5.29
N ILE A 208 -7.75 -4.37 -4.61
CA ILE A 208 -6.49 -4.77 -3.98
C ILE A 208 -5.36 -4.80 -5.02
N LEU A 209 -5.55 -5.53 -6.11
CA LEU A 209 -4.54 -5.61 -7.18
C LEU A 209 -4.19 -4.24 -7.77
N ARG A 210 -5.18 -3.37 -7.92
CA ARG A 210 -4.95 -2.01 -8.45
C ARG A 210 -4.15 -1.18 -7.45
N ALA A 211 -4.49 -1.21 -6.17
CA ALA A 211 -3.78 -0.48 -5.12
C ALA A 211 -2.31 -0.95 -5.00
N GLN A 212 -2.09 -2.27 -5.00
CA GLN A 212 -0.74 -2.85 -4.98
C GLN A 212 0.11 -2.39 -6.16
N ARG A 213 -0.44 -2.39 -7.40
CA ARG A 213 0.27 -1.93 -8.61
C ARG A 213 0.61 -0.45 -8.59
N LYS A 214 -0.17 0.36 -7.88
CA LYS A 214 0.03 1.80 -7.75
C LYS A 214 0.86 2.16 -6.52
N SER A 215 1.28 1.16 -5.72
CA SER A 215 1.95 1.34 -4.43
C SER A 215 1.15 2.28 -3.52
N VAL A 216 -0.17 2.03 -3.41
CA VAL A 216 -1.12 2.80 -2.60
C VAL A 216 -1.51 1.97 -1.39
N ALA A 217 -1.23 2.46 -0.17
CA ALA A 217 -1.75 1.88 1.06
C ALA A 217 -3.21 2.30 1.27
N VAL A 218 -4.08 1.37 1.67
CA VAL A 218 -5.49 1.66 1.92
C VAL A 218 -5.80 1.53 3.41
N PHE A 219 -6.25 2.63 3.99
CA PHE A 219 -6.73 2.71 5.36
C PHE A 219 -8.26 2.74 5.32
N SER A 220 -8.90 1.76 5.93
CA SER A 220 -10.35 1.62 5.89
C SER A 220 -10.95 1.97 7.24
N ILE A 221 -12.04 2.76 7.25
CA ILE A 221 -12.83 3.06 8.44
C ILE A 221 -14.23 2.49 8.21
N TYR A 222 -14.62 1.55 9.06
CA TYR A 222 -15.97 0.99 8.99
C TYR A 222 -17.02 2.00 9.47
N SER A 223 -18.03 2.20 8.66
CA SER A 223 -19.25 2.94 9.02
C SER A 223 -20.45 2.26 8.34
N PRO A 224 -21.50 1.90 9.09
CA PRO A 224 -22.64 1.17 8.52
C PRO A 224 -23.42 2.02 7.51
N ALA A 225 -23.92 1.39 6.45
CA ALA A 225 -24.81 2.03 5.49
C ALA A 225 -26.29 1.92 5.94
N SER A 226 -27.13 2.84 5.45
CA SER A 226 -28.55 2.96 5.84
C SER A 226 -29.38 1.73 5.49
N GLY A 227 -29.02 0.99 4.44
CA GLY A 227 -29.74 -0.23 4.04
C GLY A 227 -29.27 -1.52 4.71
N THR A 228 -28.19 -1.45 5.51
CA THR A 228 -27.54 -2.62 6.13
C THR A 228 -27.30 -2.45 7.61
N ALA A 229 -27.58 -1.25 8.13
CA ALA A 229 -27.35 -0.92 9.54
C ALA A 229 -28.24 -1.76 10.48
N GLY A 230 -27.62 -2.56 11.33
CA GLY A 230 -28.27 -3.21 12.47
C GLY A 230 -29.08 -4.47 12.17
N GLU A 231 -29.34 -4.83 10.91
CA GLU A 231 -30.28 -5.91 10.59
C GLU A 231 -29.63 -7.29 10.45
N ASN A 232 -28.32 -7.36 10.14
CA ASN A 232 -27.67 -8.64 9.89
C ASN A 232 -26.19 -8.64 10.31
N SER A 233 -25.90 -9.27 11.45
CA SER A 233 -24.54 -9.43 11.98
C SER A 233 -23.58 -10.10 10.97
N ARG A 234 -24.08 -10.99 10.10
CA ARG A 234 -23.27 -11.62 9.06
C ARG A 234 -22.79 -10.62 8.00
N LEU A 235 -23.66 -9.67 7.60
CA LEU A 235 -23.26 -8.62 6.65
C LEU A 235 -22.21 -7.68 7.27
N VAL A 236 -22.37 -7.33 8.56
CA VAL A 236 -21.35 -6.55 9.28
C VAL A 236 -19.98 -7.27 9.24
N LEU A 237 -19.96 -8.57 9.56
CA LEU A 237 -18.73 -9.36 9.52
C LEU A 237 -18.13 -9.44 8.11
N PHE A 238 -18.96 -9.56 7.07
CA PHE A 238 -18.49 -9.56 5.69
C PHE A 238 -17.89 -8.21 5.30
N GLY A 239 -18.57 -7.11 5.63
CA GLY A 239 -18.07 -5.76 5.36
C GLY A 239 -16.74 -5.48 6.06
N GLN A 240 -16.68 -5.71 7.38
CA GLN A 240 -15.47 -5.54 8.16
C GLN A 240 -14.34 -6.46 7.68
N GLY A 241 -14.64 -7.72 7.36
CA GLY A 241 -13.67 -8.66 6.81
C GLY A 241 -13.12 -8.23 5.44
N SER A 242 -13.97 -7.62 4.60
CA SER A 242 -13.55 -7.06 3.30
C SER A 242 -12.64 -5.85 3.46
N LEU A 243 -12.99 -4.93 4.39
CA LEU A 243 -12.16 -3.77 4.72
C LEU A 243 -10.82 -4.20 5.33
N GLN A 244 -10.83 -5.20 6.22
CA GLN A 244 -9.61 -5.77 6.81
C GLN A 244 -8.71 -6.37 5.72
N LYS A 245 -9.28 -7.21 4.84
CA LYS A 245 -8.54 -7.81 3.73
C LYS A 245 -7.93 -6.74 2.82
N LEU A 246 -8.72 -5.73 2.42
CA LEU A 246 -8.26 -4.62 1.58
C LEU A 246 -7.06 -3.91 2.19
N SER A 247 -7.18 -3.53 3.46
CA SER A 247 -6.12 -2.78 4.16
C SER A 247 -4.87 -3.64 4.35
N ASP A 248 -5.01 -4.85 4.86
CA ASP A 248 -3.89 -5.77 5.08
C ASP A 248 -3.11 -6.09 3.79
N GLU A 249 -3.82 -6.34 2.69
CA GLU A 249 -3.20 -6.68 1.41
C GLU A 249 -2.50 -5.50 0.74
N THR A 250 -2.82 -4.26 1.15
CA THR A 250 -2.26 -3.03 0.57
C THR A 250 -1.28 -2.30 1.48
N GLY A 251 -1.05 -2.79 2.71
CA GLY A 251 -0.10 -2.20 3.66
C GLY A 251 -0.67 -1.03 4.46
N GLY A 252 -1.99 -0.94 4.56
CA GLY A 252 -2.69 -0.05 5.46
C GLY A 252 -3.26 -0.77 6.68
N ARG A 253 -4.29 -0.16 7.28
CA ARG A 253 -5.00 -0.69 8.46
C ARG A 253 -6.48 -0.44 8.35
N ALA A 254 -7.31 -1.41 8.81
CA ALA A 254 -8.73 -1.21 8.98
C ALA A 254 -9.06 -0.80 10.43
N PHE A 255 -9.99 0.15 10.57
CA PHE A 255 -10.44 0.69 11.84
C PHE A 255 -11.95 0.43 11.99
N PHE A 256 -12.32 -0.20 13.08
CA PHE A 256 -13.72 -0.42 13.45
C PHE A 256 -13.84 -0.61 14.96
N GLN A 257 -15.00 -0.27 15.51
CA GLN A 257 -15.31 -0.38 16.93
C GLN A 257 -16.56 -1.26 17.09
N GLY A 258 -16.34 -2.56 17.19
CA GLY A 258 -17.44 -3.53 17.24
C GLY A 258 -18.28 -3.53 15.94
N SER A 259 -19.57 -3.83 16.08
CA SER A 259 -20.53 -3.93 14.95
C SER A 259 -21.33 -2.67 14.68
N ILE A 260 -21.17 -1.63 15.48
CA ILE A 260 -21.92 -0.36 15.39
C ILE A 260 -21.08 0.76 14.76
N ALA A 261 -21.75 1.87 14.42
CA ALA A 261 -21.03 3.08 14.02
C ALA A 261 -20.16 3.57 15.18
N PRO A 262 -18.87 3.91 14.92
CA PRO A 262 -18.00 4.50 15.94
C PRO A 262 -18.59 5.82 16.47
N ILE A 263 -18.46 6.04 17.77
CA ILE A 263 -18.92 7.28 18.42
C ILE A 263 -18.05 8.46 17.98
N SER A 264 -16.75 8.25 17.79
CA SER A 264 -15.81 9.25 17.28
C SER A 264 -14.75 8.57 16.42
N PHE A 265 -14.33 9.26 15.36
CA PHE A 265 -13.20 8.85 14.52
C PHE A 265 -11.86 9.38 15.06
N GLU A 266 -11.88 10.23 16.07
CA GLU A 266 -10.65 10.85 16.59
C GLU A 266 -9.56 9.86 16.99
N PRO A 267 -9.86 8.73 17.72
CA PRO A 267 -8.85 7.74 18.03
C PRO A 267 -8.25 7.10 16.76
N PHE A 268 -9.07 6.86 15.72
CA PHE A 268 -8.62 6.30 14.46
C PHE A 268 -7.70 7.26 13.71
N PHE A 269 -8.03 8.57 13.73
CA PHE A 269 -7.20 9.59 13.09
C PHE A 269 -5.88 9.83 13.82
N LYS A 270 -5.81 9.62 15.14
CA LYS A 270 -4.56 9.63 15.89
C LYS A 270 -3.63 8.51 15.40
N ASP A 271 -4.11 7.27 15.42
CA ASP A 271 -3.35 6.12 14.92
C ASP A 271 -2.95 6.32 13.45
N LEU A 272 -3.90 6.76 12.62
CA LEU A 272 -3.66 7.00 11.20
C LEU A 272 -2.60 8.09 10.97
N SER A 273 -2.59 9.15 11.79
CA SER A 273 -1.57 10.19 11.73
C SER A 273 -0.17 9.62 11.99
N ILE A 274 -0.04 8.76 13.00
CA ILE A 274 1.22 8.07 13.29
C ILE A 274 1.64 7.20 12.09
N LEU A 275 0.73 6.37 11.59
CA LEU A 275 1.01 5.47 10.47
C LEU A 275 1.42 6.24 9.20
N LEU A 276 0.70 7.32 8.85
CA LEU A 276 1.03 8.15 7.70
C LEU A 276 2.34 8.93 7.91
N ASN A 277 2.62 9.42 9.11
CA ASN A 277 3.88 10.07 9.41
C ASN A 277 5.07 9.09 9.41
N ARG A 278 4.82 7.83 9.65
CA ARG A 278 5.79 6.72 9.60
C ARG A 278 5.69 5.89 8.31
N GLN A 279 5.00 6.38 7.31
CA GLN A 279 4.93 5.74 6.00
C GLN A 279 6.19 6.05 5.19
N PHE A 280 6.81 5.00 4.67
CA PHE A 280 7.99 5.05 3.81
C PHE A 280 7.67 4.36 2.48
N LEU A 281 8.42 4.72 1.45
CA LEU A 281 8.48 3.95 0.22
C LEU A 281 9.71 3.05 0.26
N LEU A 282 9.50 1.76 0.47
CA LEU A 282 10.54 0.75 0.42
C LEU A 282 10.71 0.28 -1.03
N THR A 283 11.96 0.33 -1.51
CA THR A 283 12.33 -0.15 -2.83
C THR A 283 13.37 -1.25 -2.70
N TYR A 284 13.15 -2.39 -3.35
CA TYR A 284 14.06 -3.53 -3.34
C TYR A 284 14.22 -4.16 -4.73
N LEU A 285 15.28 -4.96 -4.91
CA LEU A 285 15.50 -5.77 -6.10
C LEU A 285 14.77 -7.11 -5.94
N SER A 286 13.90 -7.44 -6.89
CA SER A 286 13.27 -8.76 -6.97
C SER A 286 14.00 -9.62 -7.98
N THR A 287 14.30 -10.85 -7.59
CA THR A 287 14.85 -11.91 -8.44
C THR A 287 13.77 -12.67 -9.22
N HIS A 288 12.50 -12.43 -8.91
CA HIS A 288 11.36 -13.09 -9.53
C HIS A 288 10.90 -12.37 -10.79
N MET A 289 11.11 -12.97 -11.95
CA MET A 289 10.83 -12.39 -13.27
C MET A 289 9.56 -12.94 -13.94
N LYS A 290 8.95 -13.99 -13.39
CA LYS A 290 7.72 -14.57 -13.93
C LYS A 290 6.51 -13.74 -13.54
N LYS A 291 5.52 -13.67 -14.43
CA LYS A 291 4.23 -13.03 -14.12
C LYS A 291 3.49 -13.84 -13.05
N GLY A 292 2.93 -13.17 -12.07
CA GLY A 292 2.21 -13.85 -10.98
C GLY A 292 2.10 -13.00 -9.71
N TYR A 293 1.45 -13.57 -8.70
CA TYR A 293 1.38 -13.01 -7.36
C TYR A 293 2.58 -13.46 -6.55
N TYR A 294 3.24 -12.50 -5.90
CA TYR A 294 4.37 -12.74 -5.02
C TYR A 294 4.04 -12.26 -3.62
N LYS A 295 4.08 -13.19 -2.66
CA LYS A 295 3.94 -12.86 -1.25
C LYS A 295 5.18 -12.09 -0.80
N VAL A 296 4.96 -10.97 -0.11
CA VAL A 296 6.03 -10.14 0.47
C VAL A 296 5.91 -10.19 1.99
N GLN A 297 7.05 -10.20 2.65
CA GLN A 297 7.17 -10.07 4.09
C GLN A 297 8.29 -9.06 4.39
N VAL A 298 7.96 -8.04 5.18
CA VAL A 298 8.94 -7.07 5.68
C VAL A 298 8.97 -7.18 7.20
N THR A 299 10.14 -7.41 7.75
CA THR A 299 10.33 -7.55 9.19
C THR A 299 11.49 -6.69 9.67
N SER A 300 11.50 -6.35 10.96
CA SER A 300 12.65 -5.74 11.62
C SER A 300 13.31 -6.78 12.52
N THR A 301 14.63 -6.70 12.66
CA THR A 301 15.36 -7.50 13.66
C THR A 301 15.12 -6.98 15.09
N ASN A 302 14.56 -5.77 15.25
CA ASN A 302 14.15 -5.24 16.53
C ASN A 302 12.70 -5.67 16.86
N PRO A 303 12.44 -6.46 17.93
CA PRO A 303 11.11 -6.97 18.27
C PRO A 303 10.11 -5.89 18.71
N GLU A 304 10.57 -4.71 19.11
CA GLU A 304 9.71 -3.57 19.48
C GLU A 304 9.16 -2.85 18.25
N VAL A 305 9.81 -3.00 17.09
CA VAL A 305 9.41 -2.37 15.84
C VAL A 305 8.37 -3.24 15.12
N LYS A 306 7.27 -2.62 14.75
CA LYS A 306 6.26 -3.21 13.86
C LYS A 306 6.35 -2.58 12.49
N VAL A 307 6.18 -3.41 11.47
CA VAL A 307 6.13 -2.97 10.07
C VAL A 307 4.80 -3.40 9.48
N GLU A 308 3.99 -2.44 9.07
CA GLU A 308 2.83 -2.70 8.20
C GLU A 308 3.26 -2.57 6.75
N HIS A 309 2.88 -3.55 5.96
CA HIS A 309 3.29 -3.65 4.55
C HIS A 309 2.25 -4.46 3.76
N PRO A 310 2.16 -4.29 2.43
CA PRO A 310 1.34 -5.14 1.58
C PRO A 310 1.73 -6.60 1.75
N LYS A 311 0.76 -7.51 1.89
CA LYS A 311 1.04 -8.96 1.97
C LYS A 311 1.66 -9.53 0.71
N GLY A 312 1.54 -8.82 -0.39
CA GLY A 312 2.14 -9.18 -1.65
C GLY A 312 1.83 -8.19 -2.75
N TYR A 313 2.26 -8.50 -3.94
CA TYR A 313 1.94 -7.73 -5.14
C TYR A 313 1.83 -8.66 -6.34
N TYR A 314 1.19 -8.19 -7.38
CA TYR A 314 1.02 -8.92 -8.63
C TYR A 314 1.91 -8.33 -9.73
N TYR A 315 2.81 -9.16 -10.28
CA TYR A 315 3.64 -8.81 -11.43
C TYR A 315 2.99 -9.33 -12.74
N ARG A 316 2.90 -8.47 -13.75
CA ARG A 316 2.35 -8.78 -15.08
C ARG A 316 3.40 -8.92 -16.15
#